data_02e64fdf042f161ef02a395ba56061be
#
_entry.id   02e64fdf042f161ef02a395ba56061be
#
_cell.length_a   1.000
_cell.length_b   1.000
_cell.length_c   1.000
_cell.angle_alpha   90.00
_cell.angle_beta   90.00
_cell.angle_gamma   90.00
#
_symmetry.space_group_name_H-M   'P 1'
#
loop_
_entity.id
_entity.type
_entity.pdbx_description
1 polymer ?
#
loop_
_entity_poly.entity_id
_entity_poly.type
_entity_poly.pdbx_seq_one_letter_code
_entity_poly.pdbx_strand_id
1 'polypeptide(L)'
;MNDTNPRRPGRSPHRRDMAVAAVAACLLLAVGVTLAQSGAWFPAALPRVALLGVAAALGWVFQANSFGYASAFRVWMTHGDGSGLAAGVLVAAVAALVIVPVSALGAGYGGYVQPLGPPAVVGAALFGLGMQLGNGCASGTLYAAGGGSRRMWVVLPFFCAGGVLGSLMLPAALELPSLPPVGLGEVLGPWGGLAATLALAGALAALLLRRGPRPSPAQLRAGVAIGTLAALAFLLSGQPWGITSGLTLWGAKAASALGFDLTGSTYWSWDGPRQDLAGSLLAQDSSLMDIGFILGATLAAAWRGRLRGQIWPPVRGLVAAAAGGLLMGIGARLAFGCNIGAMVAGISSGSLHGFLWFFAALPGCWLGIRLRPWFADGTGVPVPMVAADSAR
;
A
#
# COMPACT_ATOMS: atom_id res chain seq x y z
N MET A 1 -16.52 0.55 39.26
CA MET A 1 -17.32 1.23 38.22
C MET A 1 -16.40 1.54 37.07
N ASN A 2 -16.30 0.57 36.11
CA ASN A 2 -15.41 0.61 34.96
C ASN A 2 -16.20 1.12 33.76
N ASP A 3 -15.93 2.36 33.36
CA ASP A 3 -16.53 2.97 32.16
C ASP A 3 -15.68 2.63 30.94
N THR A 4 -15.73 1.37 30.48
CA THR A 4 -15.10 0.90 29.23
C THR A 4 -16.15 0.77 28.14
N ASN A 5 -16.80 1.87 27.76
CA ASN A 5 -17.71 1.89 26.61
C ASN A 5 -17.02 2.48 25.37
N PRO A 6 -16.56 1.68 24.39
CA PRO A 6 -15.87 2.17 23.18
C PRO A 6 -16.83 2.72 22.12
N ARG A 7 -18.14 2.80 22.38
CA ARG A 7 -19.14 3.21 21.38
C ARG A 7 -19.76 4.55 21.71
N ARG A 8 -19.13 5.66 21.29
CA ARG A 8 -19.85 6.91 21.11
C ARG A 8 -19.78 7.31 19.63
N PRO A 9 -20.89 7.21 18.88
CA PRO A 9 -21.00 7.78 17.55
C PRO A 9 -21.00 9.31 17.67
N GLY A 10 -20.27 9.99 16.77
CA GLY A 10 -20.54 11.40 16.47
C GLY A 10 -20.12 12.43 17.52
N ARG A 11 -18.87 12.38 18.02
CA ARG A 11 -18.32 13.62 18.60
C ARG A 11 -17.99 14.58 17.45
N SER A 12 -18.56 15.79 17.53
CA SER A 12 -18.14 16.92 16.68
C SER A 12 -16.61 17.04 16.69
N PRO A 13 -15.96 17.29 15.53
CA PRO A 13 -14.53 17.45 15.45
C PRO A 13 -14.10 18.57 16.42
N HIS A 14 -13.11 18.27 17.24
CA HIS A 14 -12.63 19.24 18.21
C HIS A 14 -11.76 20.29 17.50
N ARG A 15 -11.61 21.50 18.07
CA ARG A 15 -10.79 22.60 17.50
C ARG A 15 -9.39 22.14 17.03
N ARG A 16 -8.73 21.20 17.75
CA ARG A 16 -7.43 20.65 17.34
C ARG A 16 -7.51 19.78 16.09
N ASP A 17 -8.55 18.94 15.97
CA ASP A 17 -8.72 18.10 14.78
C ASP A 17 -9.01 18.96 13.55
N MET A 18 -9.78 20.03 13.72
CA MET A 18 -10.04 21.01 12.66
C MET A 18 -8.78 21.79 12.28
N ALA A 19 -7.92 22.14 13.24
CA ALA A 19 -6.63 22.77 12.94
C ALA A 19 -5.71 21.82 12.12
N VAL A 20 -5.64 20.54 12.50
CA VAL A 20 -4.86 19.53 11.73
C VAL A 20 -5.47 19.35 10.34
N ALA A 21 -6.80 19.31 10.20
CA ALA A 21 -7.46 19.24 8.90
C ALA A 21 -7.13 20.47 8.04
N ALA A 22 -7.15 21.68 8.62
CA ALA A 22 -6.79 22.90 7.91
C ALA A 22 -5.33 22.86 7.43
N VAL A 23 -4.39 22.44 8.28
CA VAL A 23 -2.98 22.27 7.90
C VAL A 23 -2.84 21.26 6.77
N ALA A 24 -3.49 20.09 6.85
CA ALA A 24 -3.42 19.08 5.78
C ALA A 24 -4.02 19.60 4.46
N ALA A 25 -5.14 20.35 4.53
CA ALA A 25 -5.73 20.98 3.36
C ALA A 25 -4.80 22.05 2.76
N CYS A 26 -4.20 22.91 3.58
CA CYS A 26 -3.22 23.89 3.15
C CYS A 26 -2.00 23.23 2.49
N LEU A 27 -1.50 22.12 3.04
CA LEU A 27 -0.38 21.37 2.44
C LEU A 27 -0.77 20.77 1.10
N LEU A 28 -1.97 20.20 0.96
CA LEU A 28 -2.47 19.70 -0.33
C LEU A 28 -2.56 20.83 -1.36
N LEU A 29 -3.08 21.98 -0.98
CA LEU A 29 -3.15 23.15 -1.84
C LEU A 29 -1.76 23.65 -2.20
N ALA A 30 -0.83 23.76 -1.25
CA ALA A 30 0.55 24.18 -1.49
C ALA A 30 1.26 23.24 -2.48
N VAL A 31 1.15 21.92 -2.29
CA VAL A 31 1.70 20.95 -3.24
C VAL A 31 1.04 21.09 -4.62
N GLY A 32 -0.28 21.25 -4.68
CA GLY A 32 -1.02 21.47 -5.93
C GLY A 32 -0.57 22.73 -6.66
N VAL A 33 -0.39 23.84 -5.95
CA VAL A 33 0.11 25.12 -6.51
C VAL A 33 1.56 24.96 -7.00
N THR A 34 2.43 24.31 -6.22
CA THR A 34 3.83 24.04 -6.62
C THR A 34 3.87 23.22 -7.92
N LEU A 35 3.03 22.18 -8.03
CA LEU A 35 2.91 21.39 -9.25
C LEU A 35 2.39 22.22 -10.43
N ALA A 36 1.41 23.08 -10.20
CA ALA A 36 0.85 23.94 -11.24
C ALA A 36 1.87 24.97 -11.74
N GLN A 37 2.77 25.45 -10.88
CA GLN A 37 3.80 26.42 -11.22
C GLN A 37 5.05 25.79 -11.85
N SER A 38 5.35 24.51 -11.58
CA SER A 38 6.52 23.82 -12.10
C SER A 38 6.42 23.43 -13.58
N GLY A 39 5.21 23.45 -14.15
CA GLY A 39 4.98 23.22 -15.57
C GLY A 39 4.95 24.52 -16.35
N ALA A 40 5.75 24.66 -17.40
CA ALA A 40 5.77 25.83 -18.28
C ALA A 40 4.40 26.09 -18.97
N TRP A 41 3.46 25.14 -18.86
CA TRP A 41 2.09 25.23 -19.40
C TRP A 41 1.11 24.49 -18.49
N PHE A 42 0.00 25.13 -18.14
CA PHE A 42 -1.09 24.58 -17.34
C PHE A 42 -1.57 23.17 -17.78
N PRO A 43 -1.65 22.81 -19.07
CA PRO A 43 -2.00 21.47 -19.52
C PRO A 43 -1.04 20.36 -19.07
N ALA A 44 0.26 20.64 -18.93
CA ALA A 44 1.24 19.64 -18.50
C ALA A 44 1.22 19.36 -16.98
N ALA A 45 0.78 20.34 -16.18
CA ALA A 45 0.67 20.23 -14.73
C ALA A 45 -0.64 19.53 -14.29
N LEU A 46 -1.69 19.63 -15.10
CA LEU A 46 -3.03 19.15 -14.75
C LEU A 46 -3.09 17.65 -14.39
N PRO A 47 -2.44 16.72 -15.12
CA PRO A 47 -2.46 15.31 -14.75
C PRO A 47 -1.84 15.04 -13.37
N ARG A 48 -0.78 15.75 -12.99
CA ARG A 48 -0.12 15.61 -11.68
C ARG A 48 -0.94 16.16 -10.53
N VAL A 49 -1.59 17.31 -10.74
CA VAL A 49 -2.53 17.88 -9.75
C VAL A 49 -3.74 16.94 -9.57
N ALA A 50 -4.26 16.38 -10.66
CA ALA A 50 -5.33 15.39 -10.62
C ALA A 50 -4.87 14.11 -9.90
N LEU A 51 -3.65 13.64 -10.15
CA LEU A 51 -3.05 12.47 -9.48
C LEU A 51 -2.92 12.69 -7.98
N LEU A 52 -2.49 13.89 -7.53
CA LEU A 52 -2.47 14.27 -6.12
C LEU A 52 -3.88 14.21 -5.50
N GLY A 53 -4.89 14.70 -6.22
CA GLY A 53 -6.30 14.64 -5.78
C GLY A 53 -6.82 13.20 -5.66
N VAL A 54 -6.51 12.35 -6.63
CA VAL A 54 -6.84 10.92 -6.60
C VAL A 54 -6.15 10.22 -5.43
N ALA A 55 -4.88 10.54 -5.17
CA ALA A 55 -4.14 9.99 -4.05
C ALA A 55 -4.73 10.41 -2.70
N ALA A 56 -5.14 11.68 -2.56
CA ALA A 56 -5.84 12.15 -1.37
C ALA A 56 -7.20 11.45 -1.17
N ALA A 57 -7.96 11.24 -2.25
CA ALA A 57 -9.21 10.47 -2.21
C ALA A 57 -8.96 9.00 -1.81
N LEU A 58 -7.92 8.35 -2.33
CA LEU A 58 -7.51 7.01 -1.90
C LEU A 58 -7.21 6.98 -0.40
N GLY A 59 -6.37 7.91 0.10
CA GLY A 59 -6.06 8.02 1.53
C GLY A 59 -7.30 8.22 2.40
N TRP A 60 -8.23 9.07 1.94
CA TRP A 60 -9.51 9.27 2.59
C TRP A 60 -10.33 7.97 2.68
N VAL A 61 -10.51 7.27 1.56
CA VAL A 61 -11.30 6.02 1.50
C VAL A 61 -10.68 4.93 2.37
N PHE A 62 -9.36 4.75 2.32
CA PHE A 62 -8.66 3.77 3.18
C PHE A 62 -8.85 4.08 4.67
N GLN A 63 -8.62 5.31 5.08
CA GLN A 63 -8.78 5.73 6.47
C GLN A 63 -10.24 5.66 6.93
N ALA A 64 -11.16 6.09 6.08
CA ALA A 64 -12.59 6.10 6.37
C ALA A 64 -13.16 4.70 6.63
N ASN A 65 -12.66 3.69 5.89
CA ASN A 65 -13.13 2.33 5.97
C ASN A 65 -12.18 1.41 6.76
N SER A 66 -11.07 1.93 7.29
CA SER A 66 -10.01 1.14 7.92
C SER A 66 -9.57 -0.03 7.03
N PHE A 67 -9.46 0.22 5.71
CA PHE A 67 -9.19 -0.80 4.71
C PHE A 67 -7.71 -1.22 4.79
N GLY A 68 -7.44 -2.45 5.27
CA GLY A 68 -6.06 -2.88 5.50
C GLY A 68 -5.82 -4.35 5.21
N TYR A 69 -4.81 -4.63 4.39
CA TYR A 69 -4.46 -6.01 4.01
C TYR A 69 -3.84 -6.80 5.17
N ALA A 70 -2.98 -6.19 6.00
CA ALA A 70 -2.32 -6.89 7.10
C ALA A 70 -3.32 -7.52 8.09
N SER A 71 -4.38 -6.78 8.44
CA SER A 71 -5.46 -7.29 9.28
C SER A 71 -6.30 -8.34 8.54
N ALA A 72 -6.58 -8.13 7.24
CA ALA A 72 -7.36 -9.06 6.44
C ALA A 72 -6.67 -10.43 6.31
N PHE A 73 -5.35 -10.47 6.03
CA PHE A 73 -4.57 -11.72 6.05
C PHE A 73 -4.63 -12.39 7.42
N ARG A 74 -4.45 -11.64 8.50
CA ARG A 74 -4.49 -12.18 9.86
C ARG A 74 -5.84 -12.78 10.19
N VAL A 75 -6.93 -12.05 9.95
CA VAL A 75 -8.29 -12.52 10.26
C VAL A 75 -8.64 -13.76 9.45
N TRP A 76 -8.26 -13.80 8.18
CA TRP A 76 -8.46 -15.01 7.37
C TRP A 76 -7.68 -16.22 7.91
N MET A 77 -6.40 -16.03 8.25
CA MET A 77 -5.55 -17.13 8.72
C MET A 77 -5.89 -17.61 10.13
N THR A 78 -6.47 -16.76 10.98
CA THR A 78 -6.80 -17.12 12.38
C THR A 78 -8.26 -17.50 12.58
N HIS A 79 -9.18 -16.92 11.81
CA HIS A 79 -10.62 -17.10 12.00
C HIS A 79 -11.33 -17.63 10.75
N GLY A 80 -10.62 -17.82 9.64
CA GLY A 80 -11.21 -18.26 8.37
C GLY A 80 -12.06 -17.20 7.66
N ASP A 81 -12.14 -15.96 8.17
CA ASP A 81 -12.90 -14.88 7.56
C ASP A 81 -12.07 -14.19 6.46
N GLY A 82 -12.34 -14.55 5.21
CA GLY A 82 -11.70 -14.01 4.02
C GLY A 82 -12.38 -12.78 3.42
N SER A 83 -13.43 -12.25 4.05
CA SER A 83 -14.23 -11.13 3.49
C SER A 83 -13.39 -9.91 3.16
N GLY A 84 -12.45 -9.53 4.05
CA GLY A 84 -11.55 -8.41 3.83
C GLY A 84 -10.57 -8.63 2.67
N LEU A 85 -10.03 -9.84 2.51
CA LEU A 85 -9.16 -10.19 1.39
C LEU A 85 -9.94 -10.24 0.07
N ALA A 86 -11.16 -10.80 0.08
CA ALA A 86 -12.03 -10.81 -1.10
C ALA A 86 -12.39 -9.40 -1.55
N ALA A 87 -12.64 -8.47 -0.61
CA ALA A 87 -12.78 -7.06 -0.93
C ALA A 87 -11.49 -6.46 -1.53
N GLY A 88 -10.31 -6.91 -1.08
CA GLY A 88 -9.02 -6.55 -1.67
C GLY A 88 -8.81 -7.10 -3.08
N VAL A 89 -9.28 -8.32 -3.36
CA VAL A 89 -9.31 -8.90 -4.73
C VAL A 89 -10.26 -8.11 -5.62
N LEU A 90 -11.41 -7.66 -5.09
CA LEU A 90 -12.35 -6.80 -5.83
C LEU A 90 -11.70 -5.48 -6.26
N VAL A 91 -10.82 -4.87 -5.44
CA VAL A 91 -10.03 -3.69 -5.85
C VAL A 91 -9.27 -3.99 -7.15
N ALA A 92 -8.54 -5.11 -7.17
CA ALA A 92 -7.74 -5.48 -8.34
C ALA A 92 -8.64 -5.80 -9.55
N ALA A 93 -9.77 -6.50 -9.36
CA ALA A 93 -10.70 -6.85 -10.42
C ALA A 93 -11.34 -5.60 -11.06
N VAL A 94 -11.76 -4.61 -10.26
CA VAL A 94 -12.31 -3.35 -10.76
C VAL A 94 -11.25 -2.55 -11.52
N ALA A 95 -10.03 -2.45 -11.00
CA ALA A 95 -8.94 -1.78 -11.70
C ALA A 95 -8.56 -2.49 -13.01
N ALA A 96 -8.62 -3.83 -13.05
CA ALA A 96 -8.31 -4.65 -14.22
C ALA A 96 -9.23 -4.36 -15.42
N LEU A 97 -10.49 -3.94 -15.18
CA LEU A 97 -11.43 -3.57 -16.26
C LEU A 97 -10.87 -2.47 -17.18
N VAL A 98 -9.98 -1.64 -16.64
CA VAL A 98 -9.32 -0.56 -17.38
C VAL A 98 -7.88 -0.92 -17.71
N ILE A 99 -7.12 -1.39 -16.70
CA ILE A 99 -5.66 -1.56 -16.83
C ILE A 99 -5.31 -2.64 -17.84
N VAL A 100 -5.95 -3.82 -17.80
CA VAL A 100 -5.62 -4.92 -18.72
C VAL A 100 -5.84 -4.54 -20.19
N PRO A 101 -7.03 -4.05 -20.61
CA PRO A 101 -7.21 -3.72 -22.02
C PRO A 101 -6.38 -2.51 -22.47
N VAL A 102 -6.21 -1.49 -21.63
CA VAL A 102 -5.47 -0.28 -22.01
C VAL A 102 -3.97 -0.56 -22.12
N SER A 103 -3.38 -1.31 -21.18
CA SER A 103 -1.96 -1.69 -21.27
C SER A 103 -1.66 -2.62 -22.45
N ALA A 104 -2.58 -3.54 -22.80
CA ALA A 104 -2.42 -4.43 -23.94
C ALA A 104 -2.52 -3.69 -25.29
N LEU A 105 -3.18 -2.53 -25.35
CA LEU A 105 -3.22 -1.68 -26.54
C LEU A 105 -1.96 -0.83 -26.74
N GLY A 106 -1.09 -0.73 -25.74
CA GLY A 106 0.26 -0.20 -25.86
C GLY A 106 0.40 1.31 -26.01
N ALA A 107 -0.66 2.09 -25.94
CA ALA A 107 -0.68 3.54 -26.20
C ALA A 107 0.04 4.38 -25.12
N GLY A 108 1.25 4.00 -24.73
CA GLY A 108 2.04 4.69 -23.69
C GLY A 108 1.67 4.27 -22.26
N TYR A 109 0.79 3.29 -22.10
CA TYR A 109 0.38 2.73 -20.81
C TYR A 109 1.07 1.40 -20.55
N GLY A 110 1.77 1.26 -19.40
CA GLY A 110 2.47 0.03 -19.02
C GLY A 110 1.72 -0.78 -17.97
N GLY A 111 1.52 -2.07 -18.21
CA GLY A 111 1.05 -3.00 -17.18
C GLY A 111 2.18 -3.30 -16.18
N TYR A 112 1.82 -3.66 -14.94
CA TYR A 112 2.80 -4.10 -13.94
C TYR A 112 3.02 -5.61 -14.02
N VAL A 113 3.88 -6.02 -14.95
CA VAL A 113 4.19 -7.43 -15.23
C VAL A 113 5.63 -7.70 -14.80
N GLN A 114 5.82 -8.62 -13.84
CA GLN A 114 7.12 -8.89 -13.22
C GLN A 114 7.48 -10.37 -13.32
N PRO A 115 8.79 -10.72 -13.25
CA PRO A 115 9.25 -12.10 -13.33
C PRO A 115 8.76 -12.94 -12.14
N LEU A 116 8.63 -14.25 -12.38
CA LEU A 116 8.19 -15.25 -11.42
C LEU A 116 9.42 -16.03 -10.93
N GLY A 117 9.95 -15.70 -9.77
CA GLY A 117 11.17 -16.32 -9.29
C GLY A 117 11.41 -16.23 -7.79
N PRO A 118 12.53 -16.78 -7.33
CA PRO A 118 12.90 -16.77 -5.91
C PRO A 118 12.88 -15.39 -5.27
N PRO A 119 13.32 -14.29 -5.92
CA PRO A 119 13.24 -12.96 -5.32
C PRO A 119 11.82 -12.58 -4.96
N ALA A 120 10.85 -12.82 -5.88
CA ALA A 120 9.44 -12.52 -5.63
C ALA A 120 8.88 -13.34 -4.45
N VAL A 121 9.22 -14.63 -4.38
CA VAL A 121 8.74 -15.53 -3.31
C VAL A 121 9.33 -15.14 -1.96
N VAL A 122 10.66 -14.99 -1.87
CA VAL A 122 11.34 -14.63 -0.63
C VAL A 122 10.94 -13.22 -0.18
N GLY A 123 10.90 -12.28 -1.12
CA GLY A 123 10.49 -10.92 -0.83
C GLY A 123 9.06 -10.82 -0.32
N ALA A 124 8.10 -11.53 -0.93
CA ALA A 124 6.71 -11.56 -0.48
C ALA A 124 6.56 -12.21 0.90
N ALA A 125 7.33 -13.29 1.20
CA ALA A 125 7.35 -13.91 2.52
C ALA A 125 7.91 -12.96 3.57
N LEU A 126 9.02 -12.26 3.31
CA LEU A 126 9.59 -11.24 4.19
C LEU A 126 8.60 -10.09 4.42
N PHE A 127 7.93 -9.65 3.37
CA PHE A 127 6.89 -8.62 3.48
C PHE A 127 5.72 -9.11 4.35
N GLY A 128 5.27 -10.34 4.13
CA GLY A 128 4.22 -10.98 4.92
C GLY A 128 4.55 -11.02 6.42
N LEU A 129 5.77 -11.43 6.76
CA LEU A 129 6.29 -11.41 8.14
C LEU A 129 6.30 -9.98 8.69
N GLY A 130 6.90 -9.05 7.95
CA GLY A 130 7.04 -7.65 8.34
C GLY A 130 5.71 -6.97 8.60
N MET A 131 4.69 -7.17 7.75
CA MET A 131 3.38 -6.53 7.91
C MET A 131 2.61 -7.05 9.13
N GLN A 132 2.87 -8.28 9.59
CA GLN A 132 2.26 -8.79 10.82
C GLN A 132 2.96 -8.24 12.07
N LEU A 133 4.29 -8.13 12.06
CA LEU A 133 5.07 -7.52 13.15
C LEU A 133 4.82 -6.01 13.24
N GLY A 134 4.86 -5.30 12.12
CA GLY A 134 4.57 -3.86 12.02
C GLY A 134 3.12 -3.51 12.37
N ASN A 135 2.18 -4.47 12.26
CA ASN A 135 0.74 -4.28 12.40
C ASN A 135 0.11 -3.41 11.30
N GLY A 136 0.71 -3.39 10.12
CA GLY A 136 0.23 -2.66 8.94
C GLY A 136 0.99 -3.10 7.71
N CYS A 137 0.35 -3.06 6.53
CA CYS A 137 1.02 -3.14 5.23
C CYS A 137 1.50 -1.74 4.80
N ALA A 138 2.03 -1.56 3.60
CA ALA A 138 2.50 -0.25 3.14
C ALA A 138 1.38 0.81 3.18
N SER A 139 0.24 0.57 2.52
CA SER A 139 -0.92 1.48 2.58
C SER A 139 -1.45 1.62 4.00
N GLY A 140 -1.47 0.51 4.78
CA GLY A 140 -1.82 0.52 6.19
C GLY A 140 -0.95 1.43 7.04
N THR A 141 0.35 1.45 6.77
CA THR A 141 1.31 2.34 7.43
C THR A 141 1.02 3.79 7.10
N LEU A 142 0.83 4.12 5.82
CA LEU A 142 0.59 5.50 5.38
C LEU A 142 -0.72 6.07 5.93
N TYR A 143 -1.87 5.37 5.76
CA TYR A 143 -3.13 5.93 6.24
C TYR A 143 -3.21 6.00 7.77
N ALA A 144 -2.63 5.02 8.47
CA ALA A 144 -2.65 5.05 9.92
C ALA A 144 -1.64 6.06 10.50
N ALA A 145 -0.51 6.31 9.81
CA ALA A 145 0.39 7.43 10.16
C ALA A 145 -0.34 8.77 9.99
N GLY A 146 -1.01 8.98 8.85
CA GLY A 146 -1.90 10.13 8.64
C GLY A 146 -3.01 10.23 9.68
N GLY A 147 -3.55 9.10 10.13
CA GLY A 147 -4.50 9.00 11.24
C GLY A 147 -3.91 9.23 12.64
N GLY A 148 -2.62 9.58 12.74
CA GLY A 148 -1.95 9.92 14.00
C GLY A 148 -1.39 8.72 14.77
N SER A 149 -1.30 7.52 14.17
CA SER A 149 -0.77 6.34 14.83
C SER A 149 0.73 6.47 15.10
N ARG A 150 1.10 6.56 16.38
CA ARG A 150 2.51 6.68 16.82
C ARG A 150 3.33 5.47 16.41
N ARG A 151 2.74 4.26 16.41
CA ARG A 151 3.39 3.04 15.94
C ARG A 151 3.77 3.15 14.46
N MET A 152 2.89 3.66 13.61
CA MET A 152 3.16 3.76 12.17
C MET A 152 4.21 4.82 11.84
N TRP A 153 4.34 5.85 12.66
CA TRP A 153 5.46 6.80 12.57
C TRP A 153 6.82 6.17 12.89
N VAL A 154 6.85 5.04 13.62
CA VAL A 154 8.07 4.24 13.79
C VAL A 154 8.25 3.28 12.61
N VAL A 155 7.18 2.61 12.17
CA VAL A 155 7.25 1.68 11.02
C VAL A 155 7.77 2.38 9.76
N LEU A 156 7.31 3.60 9.48
CA LEU A 156 7.57 4.32 8.23
C LEU A 156 9.07 4.56 7.95
N PRO A 157 9.89 5.15 8.83
CA PRO A 157 11.30 5.35 8.57
C PRO A 157 12.08 4.04 8.42
N PHE A 158 11.73 3.00 9.17
CA PHE A 158 12.35 1.68 8.99
C PHE A 158 11.91 1.00 7.71
N PHE A 159 10.69 1.26 7.23
CA PHE A 159 10.25 0.81 5.90
C PHE A 159 11.08 1.49 4.80
N CYS A 160 11.28 2.80 4.91
CA CYS A 160 12.13 3.55 3.98
C CYS A 160 13.58 3.02 3.98
N ALA A 161 14.17 2.81 5.15
CA ALA A 161 15.51 2.23 5.28
C ALA A 161 15.58 0.80 4.70
N GLY A 162 14.59 -0.05 4.99
CA GLY A 162 14.47 -1.37 4.40
C GLY A 162 14.33 -1.34 2.88
N GLY A 163 13.62 -0.34 2.34
CA GLY A 163 13.52 -0.11 0.92
C GLY A 163 14.87 0.18 0.27
N VAL A 164 15.70 1.01 0.92
CA VAL A 164 17.08 1.27 0.45
C VAL A 164 17.92 -0.01 0.51
N LEU A 165 17.91 -0.72 1.63
CA LEU A 165 18.66 -1.98 1.75
C LEU A 165 18.22 -3.01 0.69
N GLY A 166 16.92 -3.17 0.50
CA GLY A 166 16.37 -4.06 -0.52
C GLY A 166 16.76 -3.62 -1.95
N SER A 167 16.89 -2.32 -2.22
CA SER A 167 17.34 -1.81 -3.51
C SER A 167 18.80 -2.18 -3.79
N LEU A 168 19.66 -2.19 -2.76
CA LEU A 168 21.05 -2.63 -2.89
C LEU A 168 21.16 -4.14 -3.12
N MET A 169 20.22 -4.93 -2.61
CA MET A 169 20.18 -6.38 -2.78
C MET A 169 19.54 -6.81 -4.11
N LEU A 170 18.70 -5.97 -4.71
CA LEU A 170 17.90 -6.32 -5.87
C LEU A 170 18.73 -6.74 -7.10
N PRO A 171 19.85 -6.06 -7.48
CA PRO A 171 20.64 -6.48 -8.64
C PRO A 171 21.11 -7.93 -8.55
N ALA A 172 21.69 -8.33 -7.42
CA ALA A 172 22.11 -9.72 -7.20
C ALA A 172 20.92 -10.69 -7.14
N ALA A 173 19.79 -10.27 -6.62
CA ALA A 173 18.57 -11.09 -6.59
C ALA A 173 18.03 -11.36 -8.00
N LEU A 174 18.17 -10.41 -8.92
CA LEU A 174 17.72 -10.56 -10.33
C LEU A 174 18.58 -11.55 -11.13
N GLU A 175 19.78 -11.90 -10.67
CA GLU A 175 20.63 -12.95 -11.28
C GLU A 175 20.10 -14.37 -10.99
N LEU A 176 19.20 -14.51 -10.01
CA LEU A 176 18.62 -15.81 -9.68
C LEU A 176 17.69 -16.30 -10.79
N PRO A 177 17.68 -17.63 -11.08
CA PRO A 177 16.81 -18.20 -12.09
C PRO A 177 15.34 -17.83 -11.84
N SER A 178 14.72 -17.22 -12.82
CA SER A 178 13.33 -16.78 -12.77
C SER A 178 12.63 -17.07 -14.08
N LEU A 179 11.35 -17.42 -14.02
CA LEU A 179 10.52 -17.51 -15.21
C LEU A 179 10.26 -16.10 -15.75
N PRO A 180 10.15 -15.95 -17.07
CA PRO A 180 9.87 -14.64 -17.68
C PRO A 180 8.57 -14.04 -17.15
N PRO A 181 8.43 -12.71 -17.19
CA PRO A 181 7.18 -12.05 -16.88
C PRO A 181 6.05 -12.55 -17.78
N VAL A 182 4.87 -12.83 -17.21
CA VAL A 182 3.68 -13.28 -17.96
C VAL A 182 2.54 -12.32 -17.70
N GLY A 183 2.16 -11.57 -18.73
CA GLY A 183 0.98 -10.72 -18.79
C GLY A 183 -0.13 -11.39 -19.61
N LEU A 184 -1.28 -11.67 -18.99
CA LEU A 184 -2.40 -12.33 -19.65
C LEU A 184 -2.93 -11.51 -20.84
N GLY A 185 -2.88 -10.17 -20.73
CA GLY A 185 -3.26 -9.27 -21.83
C GLY A 185 -2.35 -9.37 -23.05
N GLU A 186 -1.06 -9.62 -22.82
CA GLU A 186 -0.06 -9.79 -23.89
C GLU A 186 -0.22 -11.15 -24.58
N VAL A 187 -0.53 -12.22 -23.81
CA VAL A 187 -0.64 -13.59 -24.32
C VAL A 187 -1.99 -13.86 -24.98
N LEU A 188 -3.09 -13.37 -24.38
CA LEU A 188 -4.48 -13.69 -24.80
C LEU A 188 -5.19 -12.53 -25.47
N GLY A 189 -4.48 -11.42 -25.71
CA GLY A 189 -5.07 -10.17 -26.17
C GLY A 189 -5.84 -9.45 -25.07
N PRO A 190 -6.28 -8.19 -25.34
CA PRO A 190 -6.85 -7.32 -24.29
C PRO A 190 -8.10 -7.91 -23.62
N TRP A 191 -9.01 -8.47 -24.38
CA TRP A 191 -10.27 -9.00 -23.85
C TRP A 191 -10.12 -10.44 -23.30
N GLY A 192 -9.34 -11.29 -23.95
CA GLY A 192 -9.01 -12.64 -23.46
C GLY A 192 -8.23 -12.56 -22.15
N GLY A 193 -7.24 -11.66 -22.07
CA GLY A 193 -6.48 -11.40 -20.87
C GLY A 193 -7.33 -10.85 -19.73
N LEU A 194 -8.27 -9.94 -20.03
CA LEU A 194 -9.21 -9.45 -19.03
C LEU A 194 -10.11 -10.58 -18.50
N ALA A 195 -10.69 -11.38 -19.39
CA ALA A 195 -11.54 -12.50 -18.98
C ALA A 195 -10.78 -13.51 -18.10
N ALA A 196 -9.54 -13.87 -18.48
CA ALA A 196 -8.70 -14.76 -17.70
C ALA A 196 -8.32 -14.16 -16.35
N THR A 197 -7.98 -12.86 -16.30
CA THR A 197 -7.68 -12.14 -15.06
C THR A 197 -8.87 -12.14 -14.10
N LEU A 198 -10.07 -11.83 -14.60
CA LEU A 198 -11.29 -11.83 -13.79
C LEU A 198 -11.67 -13.24 -13.32
N ALA A 199 -11.45 -14.27 -14.16
CA ALA A 199 -11.67 -15.67 -13.79
C ALA A 199 -10.74 -16.10 -12.65
N LEU A 200 -9.44 -15.80 -12.73
CA LEU A 200 -8.47 -16.10 -11.68
C LEU A 200 -8.73 -15.30 -10.40
N ALA A 201 -9.06 -14.01 -10.51
CA ALA A 201 -9.46 -13.19 -9.38
C ALA A 201 -10.75 -13.71 -8.71
N GLY A 202 -11.73 -14.12 -9.51
CA GLY A 202 -12.96 -14.76 -9.04
C GLY A 202 -12.70 -16.09 -8.34
N ALA A 203 -11.81 -16.93 -8.88
CA ALA A 203 -11.39 -18.19 -8.25
C ALA A 203 -10.69 -17.94 -6.91
N LEU A 204 -9.80 -16.93 -6.85
CA LEU A 204 -9.14 -16.53 -5.60
C LEU A 204 -10.17 -16.02 -4.57
N ALA A 205 -11.10 -15.17 -4.98
CA ALA A 205 -12.16 -14.67 -4.10
C ALA A 205 -13.06 -15.83 -3.61
N ALA A 206 -13.42 -16.78 -4.47
CA ALA A 206 -14.17 -17.98 -4.11
C ALA A 206 -13.42 -18.84 -3.09
N LEU A 207 -12.09 -19.01 -3.27
CA LEU A 207 -11.23 -19.72 -2.31
C LEU A 207 -11.26 -19.04 -0.94
N LEU A 208 -11.14 -17.73 -0.89
CA LEU A 208 -11.14 -16.93 0.34
C LEU A 208 -12.47 -17.01 1.08
N LEU A 209 -13.57 -17.08 0.35
CA LEU A 209 -14.94 -17.09 0.90
C LEU A 209 -15.48 -18.51 1.19
N ARG A 210 -14.70 -19.57 0.94
CA ARG A 210 -15.20 -20.97 1.10
C ARG A 210 -15.70 -21.30 2.49
N ARG A 211 -15.15 -20.70 3.54
CA ARG A 211 -15.40 -21.05 4.95
C ARG A 211 -15.75 -19.83 5.81
N GLY A 212 -15.89 -18.65 5.22
CA GLY A 212 -16.13 -17.41 5.96
C GLY A 212 -17.33 -16.62 5.44
N PRO A 213 -17.65 -15.51 6.12
CA PRO A 213 -18.74 -14.63 5.72
C PRO A 213 -18.41 -13.93 4.38
N ARG A 214 -19.45 -13.49 3.70
CA ARG A 214 -19.32 -12.63 2.52
C ARG A 214 -18.89 -11.22 2.92
N PRO A 215 -18.21 -10.47 2.02
CA PRO A 215 -17.89 -9.07 2.28
C PRO A 215 -19.16 -8.25 2.56
N SER A 216 -19.07 -7.39 3.56
CA SER A 216 -20.15 -6.46 3.88
C SER A 216 -20.36 -5.43 2.76
N PRO A 217 -21.56 -4.80 2.65
CA PRO A 217 -21.78 -3.74 1.67
C PRO A 217 -20.79 -2.57 1.78
N ALA A 218 -20.30 -2.29 2.99
CA ALA A 218 -19.26 -1.26 3.21
C ALA A 218 -17.91 -1.69 2.62
N GLN A 219 -17.50 -2.95 2.80
CA GLN A 219 -16.28 -3.50 2.20
C GLN A 219 -16.37 -3.52 0.67
N LEU A 220 -17.52 -3.90 0.11
CA LEU A 220 -17.73 -3.91 -1.34
C LEU A 220 -17.65 -2.49 -1.91
N ARG A 221 -18.33 -1.52 -1.31
CA ARG A 221 -18.27 -0.11 -1.73
C ARG A 221 -16.85 0.45 -1.65
N ALA A 222 -16.12 0.14 -0.56
CA ALA A 222 -14.72 0.55 -0.42
C ALA A 222 -13.85 -0.11 -1.50
N GLY A 223 -14.02 -1.41 -1.77
CA GLY A 223 -13.30 -2.13 -2.81
C GLY A 223 -13.52 -1.53 -4.20
N VAL A 224 -14.77 -1.27 -4.56
CA VAL A 224 -15.11 -0.61 -5.84
C VAL A 224 -14.51 0.79 -5.92
N ALA A 225 -14.67 1.62 -4.87
CA ALA A 225 -14.15 2.99 -4.87
C ALA A 225 -12.61 3.01 -5.00
N ILE A 226 -11.90 2.15 -4.26
CA ILE A 226 -10.44 2.05 -4.33
C ILE A 226 -10.01 1.56 -5.72
N GLY A 227 -10.66 0.53 -6.27
CA GLY A 227 -10.36 0.00 -7.60
C GLY A 227 -10.57 1.03 -8.70
N THR A 228 -11.65 1.80 -8.63
CA THR A 228 -11.92 2.91 -9.57
C THR A 228 -10.87 4.02 -9.46
N LEU A 229 -10.51 4.42 -8.24
CA LEU A 229 -9.46 5.42 -8.04
C LEU A 229 -8.08 4.91 -8.49
N ALA A 230 -7.79 3.61 -8.31
CA ALA A 230 -6.55 3.00 -8.82
C ALA A 230 -6.51 2.98 -10.36
N ALA A 231 -7.65 2.68 -11.01
CA ALA A 231 -7.77 2.78 -12.47
C ALA A 231 -7.60 4.22 -12.97
N LEU A 232 -8.17 5.19 -12.25
CA LEU A 232 -8.00 6.62 -12.58
C LEU A 232 -6.54 7.07 -12.38
N ALA A 233 -5.88 6.63 -11.31
CA ALA A 233 -4.45 6.88 -11.10
C ALA A 233 -3.62 6.34 -12.27
N PHE A 234 -3.92 5.12 -12.75
CA PHE A 234 -3.28 4.53 -13.92
C PHE A 234 -3.47 5.38 -15.18
N LEU A 235 -4.67 5.85 -15.45
CA LEU A 235 -4.95 6.70 -16.62
C LEU A 235 -4.21 8.06 -16.56
N LEU A 236 -3.93 8.56 -15.35
CA LEU A 236 -3.23 9.83 -15.17
C LEU A 236 -1.71 9.70 -15.21
N SER A 237 -1.15 8.57 -14.71
CA SER A 237 0.30 8.35 -14.60
C SER A 237 0.88 7.44 -15.67
N GLY A 238 0.04 6.71 -16.42
CA GLY A 238 0.49 5.68 -17.37
C GLY A 238 0.96 4.38 -16.73
N GLN A 239 1.00 4.30 -15.40
CA GLN A 239 1.50 3.15 -14.63
C GLN A 239 0.52 2.75 -13.51
N PRO A 240 0.36 1.44 -13.19
CA PRO A 240 -0.44 1.02 -12.06
C PRO A 240 0.06 1.60 -10.74
N TRP A 241 -0.87 1.94 -9.85
CA TRP A 241 -0.56 2.55 -8.57
C TRP A 241 0.38 1.69 -7.73
N GLY A 242 1.48 2.32 -7.26
CA GLY A 242 2.45 1.76 -6.34
C GLY A 242 2.74 2.70 -5.18
N ILE A 243 3.24 2.17 -4.07
CA ILE A 243 3.60 2.91 -2.84
C ILE A 243 5.11 2.81 -2.57
N THR A 244 5.67 1.62 -2.75
CA THR A 244 6.97 1.27 -2.18
C THR A 244 8.16 1.93 -2.88
N SER A 245 8.02 2.34 -4.12
CA SER A 245 9.05 3.12 -4.84
C SER A 245 9.19 4.52 -4.27
N GLY A 246 8.08 5.18 -3.92
CA GLY A 246 8.08 6.46 -3.22
C GLY A 246 8.78 6.38 -1.86
N LEU A 247 8.39 5.38 -1.04
CA LEU A 247 9.01 5.16 0.27
C LEU A 247 10.52 4.84 0.16
N THR A 248 10.92 4.06 -0.85
CA THR A 248 12.33 3.77 -1.10
C THR A 248 13.09 5.05 -1.48
N LEU A 249 12.50 5.90 -2.33
CA LEU A 249 13.08 7.18 -2.69
C LEU A 249 13.21 8.11 -1.47
N TRP A 250 12.22 8.14 -0.57
CA TRP A 250 12.32 8.92 0.67
C TRP A 250 13.50 8.45 1.52
N GLY A 251 13.68 7.14 1.66
CA GLY A 251 14.82 6.55 2.34
C GLY A 251 16.15 6.89 1.68
N ALA A 252 16.22 6.81 0.36
CA ALA A 252 17.43 7.12 -0.39
C ALA A 252 17.82 8.60 -0.28
N LYS A 253 16.86 9.51 -0.38
CA LYS A 253 17.08 10.95 -0.16
C LYS A 253 17.56 11.24 1.26
N ALA A 254 16.95 10.58 2.26
CA ALA A 254 17.39 10.71 3.65
C ALA A 254 18.81 10.16 3.86
N ALA A 255 19.13 9.00 3.28
CA ALA A 255 20.48 8.43 3.34
C ALA A 255 21.52 9.37 2.68
N SER A 256 21.22 9.90 1.49
CA SER A 256 22.09 10.86 0.81
C SER A 256 22.29 12.13 1.64
N ALA A 257 21.25 12.65 2.28
CA ALA A 257 21.33 13.80 3.18
C ALA A 257 22.19 13.53 4.42
N LEU A 258 22.30 12.27 4.85
CA LEU A 258 23.17 11.82 5.94
C LEU A 258 24.62 11.52 5.47
N GLY A 259 24.94 11.76 4.20
CA GLY A 259 26.28 11.58 3.63
C GLY A 259 26.55 10.19 3.04
N PHE A 260 25.54 9.30 2.94
CA PHE A 260 25.72 8.01 2.27
C PHE A 260 25.62 8.20 0.74
N ASP A 261 26.70 7.85 0.03
CA ASP A 261 26.69 7.85 -1.43
C ASP A 261 26.05 6.56 -1.97
N LEU A 262 24.87 6.70 -2.55
CA LEU A 262 24.15 5.60 -3.20
C LEU A 262 24.45 5.49 -4.70
N THR A 263 25.04 6.53 -5.30
CA THR A 263 25.23 6.63 -6.76
C THR A 263 26.21 5.58 -7.30
N GLY A 264 27.13 5.11 -6.45
CA GLY A 264 28.07 4.04 -6.77
C GLY A 264 27.45 2.63 -6.76
N SER A 265 26.20 2.47 -6.36
CA SER A 265 25.55 1.14 -6.34
C SER A 265 24.85 0.84 -7.66
N THR A 266 24.81 -0.45 -8.05
CA THR A 266 24.24 -0.90 -9.32
C THR A 266 22.79 -0.46 -9.51
N TYR A 267 21.93 -0.59 -8.49
CA TYR A 267 20.53 -0.19 -8.59
C TYR A 267 20.37 1.31 -8.84
N TRP A 268 21.07 2.15 -8.08
CA TRP A 268 20.96 3.61 -8.16
C TRP A 268 21.72 4.21 -9.35
N SER A 269 22.48 3.40 -10.10
CA SER A 269 23.07 3.77 -11.38
C SER A 269 22.14 3.54 -12.59
N TRP A 270 21.06 2.76 -12.44
CA TRP A 270 20.06 2.59 -13.49
C TRP A 270 19.34 3.90 -13.79
N ASP A 271 18.93 4.11 -15.05
CA ASP A 271 18.40 5.42 -15.50
C ASP A 271 17.23 5.92 -14.66
N GLY A 272 16.21 5.10 -14.40
CA GLY A 272 15.04 5.51 -13.61
C GLY A 272 15.39 5.89 -12.17
N PRO A 273 15.97 5.00 -11.36
CA PRO A 273 16.39 5.29 -9.99
C PRO A 273 17.36 6.48 -9.87
N ARG A 274 18.28 6.61 -10.81
CA ARG A 274 19.23 7.73 -10.85
C ARG A 274 18.53 9.07 -11.08
N GLN A 275 17.58 9.12 -12.02
CA GLN A 275 16.77 10.32 -12.27
C GLN A 275 15.90 10.67 -11.09
N ASP A 276 15.25 9.66 -10.46
CA ASP A 276 14.46 9.85 -9.25
C ASP A 276 15.31 10.40 -8.10
N LEU A 277 16.53 9.84 -7.91
CA LEU A 277 17.45 10.29 -6.87
C LEU A 277 17.93 11.71 -7.10
N ALA A 278 18.16 12.14 -8.35
CA ALA A 278 18.55 13.50 -8.68
C ALA A 278 17.36 14.48 -8.63
N GLY A 279 16.16 14.01 -8.98
CA GLY A 279 14.95 14.83 -9.11
C GLY A 279 14.31 15.27 -7.78
N SER A 280 13.19 15.94 -7.85
CA SER A 280 12.36 16.29 -6.68
C SER A 280 11.49 15.09 -6.24
N LEU A 281 11.19 15.01 -4.94
CA LEU A 281 10.20 14.03 -4.42
C LEU A 281 8.82 14.18 -5.08
N LEU A 282 8.44 15.37 -5.48
CA LEU A 282 7.17 15.63 -6.16
C LEU A 282 7.24 15.27 -7.67
N ALA A 283 8.43 14.99 -8.21
CA ALA A 283 8.60 14.60 -9.60
C ALA A 283 8.28 13.11 -9.84
N GLN A 284 8.45 12.26 -8.82
CA GLN A 284 8.13 10.85 -8.89
C GLN A 284 6.68 10.60 -8.49
N ASP A 285 5.91 9.95 -9.36
CA ASP A 285 4.46 9.75 -9.18
C ASP A 285 4.10 8.96 -7.93
N SER A 286 4.84 7.88 -7.59
CA SER A 286 4.59 7.15 -6.35
C SER A 286 4.82 8.00 -5.10
N SER A 287 5.87 8.82 -5.07
CA SER A 287 6.16 9.73 -3.96
C SER A 287 5.08 10.80 -3.82
N LEU A 288 4.65 11.37 -4.94
CA LEU A 288 3.55 12.34 -4.99
C LEU A 288 2.26 11.71 -4.45
N MET A 289 1.95 10.50 -4.89
CA MET A 289 0.77 9.77 -4.44
C MET A 289 0.86 9.40 -2.96
N ASP A 290 2.01 9.02 -2.44
CA ASP A 290 2.20 8.72 -1.02
C ASP A 290 1.95 9.95 -0.13
N ILE A 291 2.42 11.14 -0.57
CA ILE A 291 2.15 12.42 0.10
C ILE A 291 0.64 12.72 0.08
N GLY A 292 0.01 12.66 -1.09
CA GLY A 292 -1.43 12.89 -1.22
C GLY A 292 -2.24 11.91 -0.38
N PHE A 293 -1.84 10.64 -0.37
CA PHE A 293 -2.50 9.58 0.39
C PHE A 293 -2.45 9.83 1.92
N ILE A 294 -1.28 10.21 2.47
CA ILE A 294 -1.13 10.55 3.89
C ILE A 294 -2.01 11.76 4.23
N LEU A 295 -1.96 12.82 3.40
CA LEU A 295 -2.73 14.05 3.66
C LEU A 295 -4.25 13.80 3.59
N GLY A 296 -4.71 13.02 2.60
CA GLY A 296 -6.12 12.60 2.50
C GLY A 296 -6.58 11.74 3.67
N ALA A 297 -5.73 10.83 4.14
CA ALA A 297 -6.00 10.04 5.35
C ALA A 297 -6.07 10.92 6.61
N THR A 298 -5.18 11.91 6.70
CA THR A 298 -5.19 12.90 7.81
C THR A 298 -6.49 13.69 7.82
N LEU A 299 -6.94 14.16 6.65
CA LEU A 299 -8.23 14.86 6.53
C LEU A 299 -9.40 13.98 6.97
N ALA A 300 -9.43 12.71 6.54
CA ALA A 300 -10.48 11.77 6.92
C ALA A 300 -10.49 11.47 8.43
N ALA A 301 -9.30 11.33 9.05
CA ALA A 301 -9.16 11.08 10.47
C ALA A 301 -9.58 12.31 11.31
N ALA A 302 -9.15 13.51 10.90
CA ALA A 302 -9.50 14.77 11.52
C ALA A 302 -11.00 15.04 11.47
N TRP A 303 -11.62 14.85 10.28
CA TRP A 303 -13.07 15.01 10.10
C TRP A 303 -13.88 14.11 11.04
N ARG A 304 -13.39 12.93 11.35
CA ARG A 304 -14.03 11.95 12.23
C ARG A 304 -13.63 12.10 13.71
N GLY A 305 -12.80 13.06 14.07
CA GLY A 305 -12.32 13.26 15.45
C GLY A 305 -11.47 12.09 15.96
N ARG A 306 -10.78 11.35 15.06
CA ARG A 306 -10.02 10.13 15.39
C ARG A 306 -8.53 10.36 15.66
N LEU A 307 -8.02 11.59 15.58
CA LEU A 307 -6.61 11.92 15.82
C LEU A 307 -6.19 11.83 17.29
N ARG A 308 -7.13 11.60 18.21
CA ARG A 308 -6.91 11.61 19.66
C ARG A 308 -6.69 10.22 20.24
N GLY A 309 -5.96 10.18 21.35
CA GLY A 309 -5.86 9.01 22.21
C GLY A 309 -4.85 7.98 21.77
N GLN A 310 -3.97 8.31 20.84
CA GLN A 310 -2.88 7.40 20.44
C GLN A 310 -1.84 7.31 21.57
N ILE A 311 -1.64 6.11 22.08
CA ILE A 311 -0.62 5.80 23.10
C ILE A 311 0.63 5.29 22.41
N TRP A 312 1.81 5.63 22.94
CA TRP A 312 3.05 5.01 22.47
C TRP A 312 3.03 3.52 22.76
N PRO A 313 3.41 2.67 21.80
CA PRO A 313 3.64 1.27 22.09
C PRO A 313 4.77 1.12 23.10
N PRO A 314 4.77 0.07 23.92
CA PRO A 314 5.90 -0.26 24.76
C PRO A 314 7.14 -0.60 23.93
N VAL A 315 8.29 -0.66 24.56
CA VAL A 315 9.58 -0.88 23.88
C VAL A 315 9.55 -2.11 22.98
N ARG A 316 9.01 -3.24 23.45
CA ARG A 316 8.87 -4.45 22.63
C ARG A 316 8.02 -4.21 21.38
N GLY A 317 6.93 -3.45 21.51
CA GLY A 317 6.07 -3.06 20.40
C GLY A 317 6.77 -2.10 19.41
N LEU A 318 7.67 -1.22 19.89
CA LEU A 318 8.49 -0.36 19.05
C LEU A 318 9.54 -1.16 18.29
N VAL A 319 10.20 -2.14 18.94
CA VAL A 319 11.13 -3.07 18.28
C VAL A 319 10.43 -3.85 17.18
N ALA A 320 9.23 -4.38 17.45
CA ALA A 320 8.44 -5.08 16.44
C ALA A 320 8.01 -4.14 15.28
N ALA A 321 7.71 -2.88 15.58
CA ALA A 321 7.38 -1.88 14.56
C ALA A 321 8.59 -1.59 13.66
N ALA A 322 9.77 -1.38 14.25
CA ALA A 322 11.01 -1.14 13.53
C ALA A 322 11.42 -2.35 12.67
N ALA A 323 11.49 -3.54 13.27
CA ALA A 323 11.79 -4.78 12.55
C ALA A 323 10.76 -5.06 11.44
N GLY A 324 9.47 -4.87 11.74
CA GLY A 324 8.39 -5.04 10.76
C GLY A 324 8.53 -4.07 9.58
N GLY A 325 8.83 -2.80 9.84
CA GLY A 325 9.10 -1.80 8.82
C GLY A 325 10.28 -2.19 7.92
N LEU A 326 11.41 -2.56 8.53
CA LEU A 326 12.63 -2.95 7.81
C LEU A 326 12.39 -4.17 6.91
N LEU A 327 11.75 -5.22 7.44
CA LEU A 327 11.42 -6.43 6.69
C LEU A 327 10.43 -6.15 5.54
N MET A 328 9.43 -5.28 5.76
CA MET A 328 8.53 -4.87 4.69
C MET A 328 9.26 -4.11 3.58
N GLY A 329 10.18 -3.21 3.93
CA GLY A 329 10.95 -2.45 2.95
C GLY A 329 11.83 -3.35 2.09
N ILE A 330 12.63 -4.23 2.70
CA ILE A 330 13.47 -5.22 1.99
C ILE A 330 12.57 -6.12 1.13
N GLY A 331 11.54 -6.72 1.75
CA GLY A 331 10.63 -7.64 1.07
C GLY A 331 9.92 -6.99 -0.11
N ALA A 332 9.49 -5.73 0.03
CA ALA A 332 8.84 -5.00 -1.06
C ALA A 332 9.77 -4.79 -2.27
N ARG A 333 11.05 -4.56 -2.06
CA ARG A 333 11.98 -4.38 -3.18
C ARG A 333 12.25 -5.70 -3.90
N LEU A 334 12.50 -6.77 -3.14
CA LEU A 334 12.75 -8.11 -3.70
C LEU A 334 11.50 -8.69 -4.39
N ALA A 335 10.30 -8.42 -3.85
CA ALA A 335 9.03 -8.89 -4.41
C ALA A 335 8.40 -7.90 -5.41
N PHE A 336 9.15 -6.93 -5.89
CA PHE A 336 8.69 -5.90 -6.83
C PHE A 336 7.52 -5.05 -6.34
N GLY A 337 7.20 -5.05 -5.05
CA GLY A 337 6.16 -4.22 -4.47
C GLY A 337 5.51 -4.83 -3.22
N CYS A 338 4.51 -4.12 -2.70
CA CYS A 338 3.70 -4.51 -1.55
C CYS A 338 2.34 -5.08 -1.99
N ASN A 339 1.40 -5.23 -1.04
CA ASN A 339 0.01 -5.62 -1.37
C ASN A 339 -0.64 -4.73 -2.45
N ILE A 340 -0.31 -3.44 -2.52
CA ILE A 340 -0.81 -2.55 -3.57
C ILE A 340 0.06 -2.67 -4.83
N GLY A 341 1.37 -2.41 -4.72
CA GLY A 341 2.26 -2.28 -5.87
C GLY A 341 2.67 -3.61 -6.53
N ALA A 342 2.47 -4.76 -5.86
CA ALA A 342 2.77 -6.08 -6.45
C ALA A 342 1.50 -6.93 -6.61
N MET A 343 0.77 -7.17 -5.50
CA MET A 343 -0.40 -8.04 -5.55
C MET A 343 -1.55 -7.38 -6.33
N VAL A 344 -2.02 -6.18 -5.90
CA VAL A 344 -3.15 -5.51 -6.57
C VAL A 344 -2.74 -5.03 -7.96
N ALA A 345 -1.62 -4.32 -8.09
CA ALA A 345 -1.14 -3.81 -9.37
C ALA A 345 -0.82 -4.95 -10.36
N GLY A 346 -0.21 -6.05 -9.88
CA GLY A 346 0.04 -7.24 -10.70
C GLY A 346 -1.26 -7.90 -11.16
N ILE A 347 -2.19 -8.21 -10.26
CA ILE A 347 -3.48 -8.82 -10.61
C ILE A 347 -4.25 -7.89 -11.58
N SER A 348 -4.32 -6.59 -11.30
CA SER A 348 -5.04 -5.64 -12.15
C SER A 348 -4.39 -5.41 -13.51
N SER A 349 -3.12 -5.78 -13.68
CA SER A 349 -2.41 -5.80 -14.97
C SER A 349 -2.46 -7.17 -15.68
N GLY A 350 -3.20 -8.14 -15.13
CA GLY A 350 -3.23 -9.50 -15.66
C GLY A 350 -1.90 -10.25 -15.47
N SER A 351 -1.03 -9.82 -14.56
CA SER A 351 0.26 -10.47 -14.30
C SER A 351 0.11 -11.64 -13.33
N LEU A 352 0.67 -12.79 -13.69
CA LEU A 352 0.73 -13.96 -12.83
C LEU A 352 1.55 -13.71 -11.56
N HIS A 353 2.50 -12.76 -11.60
CA HIS A 353 3.27 -12.33 -10.44
C HIS A 353 2.38 -11.86 -9.27
N GLY A 354 1.28 -11.14 -9.54
CA GLY A 354 0.37 -10.67 -8.49
C GLY A 354 -0.28 -11.82 -7.71
N PHE A 355 -0.64 -12.90 -8.40
CA PHE A 355 -1.17 -14.12 -7.77
C PHE A 355 -0.07 -14.88 -7.01
N LEU A 356 1.13 -15.02 -7.61
CA LEU A 356 2.28 -15.61 -6.92
C LEU A 356 2.58 -14.87 -5.62
N TRP A 357 2.59 -13.54 -5.65
CA TRP A 357 2.84 -12.68 -4.49
C TRP A 357 1.88 -12.99 -3.34
N PHE A 358 0.57 -13.15 -3.65
CA PHE A 358 -0.44 -13.48 -2.65
C PHE A 358 -0.08 -14.77 -1.88
N PHE A 359 0.20 -15.85 -2.59
CA PHE A 359 0.50 -17.13 -1.97
C PHE A 359 1.87 -17.14 -1.28
N ALA A 360 2.87 -16.49 -1.86
CA ALA A 360 4.22 -16.39 -1.31
C ALA A 360 4.27 -15.57 0.00
N ALA A 361 3.34 -14.63 0.20
CA ALA A 361 3.27 -13.87 1.45
C ALA A 361 2.70 -14.70 2.63
N LEU A 362 1.97 -15.80 2.38
CA LEU A 362 1.28 -16.56 3.43
C LEU A 362 2.23 -17.16 4.47
N PRO A 363 3.35 -17.84 4.13
CA PRO A 363 4.30 -18.36 5.12
C PRO A 363 4.82 -17.28 6.05
N GLY A 364 5.17 -16.12 5.49
CA GLY A 364 5.63 -14.97 6.28
C GLY A 364 4.55 -14.42 7.21
N CYS A 365 3.31 -14.29 6.71
CA CYS A 365 2.16 -13.90 7.53
C CYS A 365 1.94 -14.87 8.69
N TRP A 366 1.97 -16.16 8.41
CA TRP A 366 1.80 -17.22 9.40
C TRP A 366 2.86 -17.12 10.50
N LEU A 367 4.12 -17.00 10.14
CA LEU A 367 5.20 -16.83 11.09
C LEU A 367 5.04 -15.53 11.90
N GLY A 368 4.73 -14.42 11.22
CA GLY A 368 4.54 -13.14 11.87
C GLY A 368 3.38 -13.13 12.86
N ILE A 369 2.27 -13.79 12.53
CA ILE A 369 1.13 -13.95 13.45
C ILE A 369 1.55 -14.71 14.71
N ARG A 370 2.36 -15.77 14.59
CA ARG A 370 2.86 -16.55 15.73
C ARG A 370 3.86 -15.80 16.60
N LEU A 371 4.66 -14.93 16.00
CA LEU A 371 5.63 -14.12 16.73
C LEU A 371 4.99 -12.90 17.45
N ARG A 372 3.82 -12.45 17.02
CA ARG A 372 3.15 -11.26 17.63
C ARG A 372 2.99 -11.32 19.14
N PRO A 373 2.58 -12.44 19.77
CA PRO A 373 2.41 -12.50 21.24
C PRO A 373 3.67 -12.15 22.02
N TRP A 374 4.85 -12.40 21.47
CA TRP A 374 6.13 -12.09 22.12
C TRP A 374 6.42 -10.59 22.22
N PHE A 375 5.78 -9.82 21.33
CA PHE A 375 5.88 -8.36 21.25
C PHE A 375 4.63 -7.64 21.77
N ALA A 376 3.60 -8.41 22.19
CA ALA A 376 2.44 -7.87 22.86
C ALA A 376 2.78 -7.61 24.33
N ASP A 377 2.24 -6.51 24.86
CA ASP A 377 2.33 -6.24 26.28
C ASP A 377 1.58 -7.32 27.05
N GLY A 378 2.14 -7.77 28.16
CA GLY A 378 1.49 -8.74 29.05
C GLY A 378 0.15 -8.30 29.67
N THR A 379 -0.43 -7.22 29.15
CA THR A 379 -1.73 -6.68 29.56
C THR A 379 -2.92 -7.39 28.91
N GLY A 380 -2.68 -8.41 28.05
CA GLY A 380 -3.76 -9.25 27.50
C GLY A 380 -4.85 -8.49 26.72
N VAL A 381 -4.69 -7.17 26.48
CA VAL A 381 -5.66 -6.41 25.70
C VAL A 381 -5.45 -6.78 24.23
N PRO A 382 -6.41 -7.48 23.60
CA PRO A 382 -6.40 -7.64 22.15
C PRO A 382 -6.33 -6.22 21.59
N VAL A 383 -5.35 -5.95 20.70
CA VAL A 383 -5.42 -4.73 19.89
C VAL A 383 -6.83 -4.71 19.30
N PRO A 384 -7.65 -3.68 19.60
CA PRO A 384 -9.03 -3.71 19.19
C PRO A 384 -9.08 -3.96 17.69
N MET A 385 -9.57 -5.13 17.32
CA MET A 385 -10.05 -5.34 15.97
C MET A 385 -11.09 -4.24 15.78
N VAL A 386 -10.89 -3.38 14.80
CA VAL A 386 -11.98 -2.53 14.33
C VAL A 386 -13.03 -3.54 13.85
N ALA A 387 -13.94 -3.88 14.75
CA ALA A 387 -15.07 -4.73 14.44
C ALA A 387 -15.75 -4.05 13.26
N ALA A 388 -15.87 -4.79 12.17
CA ALA A 388 -16.84 -4.47 11.16
C ALA A 388 -18.17 -4.33 11.92
N ASP A 389 -18.67 -3.11 12.00
CA ASP A 389 -20.01 -2.84 12.50
C ASP A 389 -20.99 -3.40 11.47
N SER A 390 -21.17 -4.73 11.57
CA SER A 390 -22.25 -5.44 10.90
C SER A 390 -23.43 -5.46 11.86
N ALA A 391 -24.46 -4.76 11.53
CA ALA A 391 -25.80 -4.75 12.09
C ALA A 391 -26.19 -3.43 12.80
N ARG A 392 -26.68 -2.48 12.06
CA ARG A 392 -28.11 -2.03 12.06
C ARG A 392 -28.28 -0.93 11.04
#